data_b175f9d683e6679a66baaa60b093a1ed
#
_entry.id   b175f9d683e6679a66baaa60b093a1ed
#
_cell.length_a   1.000
_cell.length_b   1.000
_cell.length_c   1.000
_cell.angle_alpha   90.00
_cell.angle_beta   90.00
_cell.angle_gamma   90.00
#
_symmetry.space_group_name_H-M   'P 1'
#
loop_
_entity.id
_entity.type
_entity.pdbx_description
1 polymer ?
#
loop_
_entity_poly.entity_id
_entity_poly.type
_entity_poly.pdbx_seq_one_letter_code
_entity_poly.pdbx_strand_id
1 'polypeptide(L)'
;MQFEIKTCCWKPVLLAFLMCASELFASAQAAPNVNFRGSLVAEACTLRPGDEDIPLQLVGTSTQELYLNTRTIGTPFEIHLEGCDPGISNNVTITFGGNTSAELPGLLALDGGSAAAGVAIGIETPAGVLLPLNMTSDRQVLTSGANVLALKAFVKGEPQALANASIRGGVFSVTSMFRLDYP
;
A
#
# COMPACT_ATOMS: atom_id res chain seq x y z
N MET A 1 61.21 -42.45 -29.17
CA MET A 1 62.18 -43.07 -28.25
C MET A 1 61.35 -43.62 -27.12
N GLN A 2 60.95 -44.83 -27.26
CA GLN A 2 61.55 -46.05 -26.76
C GLN A 2 61.69 -46.08 -25.24
N PHE A 3 60.92 -46.97 -24.71
CA PHE A 3 61.16 -48.18 -23.94
C PHE A 3 61.34 -47.91 -22.44
N GLU A 4 60.89 -48.70 -21.53
CA GLU A 4 60.68 -50.17 -21.43
C GLU A 4 59.72 -50.53 -20.26
N ILE A 5 59.14 -51.67 -20.49
CA ILE A 5 58.38 -52.48 -19.54
C ILE A 5 59.41 -53.23 -18.66
N LYS A 6 59.14 -53.28 -17.35
CA LYS A 6 59.60 -54.41 -16.53
C LYS A 6 58.54 -54.87 -15.57
N THR A 7 57.98 -55.98 -15.91
CA THR A 7 57.30 -56.94 -15.07
C THR A 7 58.27 -57.55 -14.05
N CYS A 8 57.82 -57.68 -12.79
CA CYS A 8 58.20 -58.83 -11.98
C CYS A 8 57.25 -58.94 -10.75
N CYS A 9 56.51 -59.98 -10.80
CA CYS A 9 56.40 -61.18 -9.93
C CYS A 9 55.79 -61.01 -8.56
N TRP A 10 54.66 -61.57 -8.44
CA TRP A 10 54.19 -62.80 -7.81
C TRP A 10 53.75 -62.75 -6.34
N LYS A 11 52.39 -62.87 -6.18
CA LYS A 11 51.66 -63.67 -5.20
C LYS A 11 51.93 -63.43 -3.68
N PRO A 12 51.00 -63.78 -2.83
CA PRO A 12 49.56 -63.57 -2.75
C PRO A 12 49.17 -62.95 -1.38
N VAL A 13 48.25 -62.06 -1.28
CA VAL A 13 47.51 -61.88 -0.04
C VAL A 13 46.06 -61.64 -0.41
N LEU A 14 45.39 -62.73 -0.62
CA LEU A 14 43.97 -62.91 -0.38
C LEU A 14 43.73 -62.74 1.12
N LEU A 15 43.47 -61.56 1.65
CA LEU A 15 42.90 -61.33 2.98
C LEU A 15 42.95 -59.87 3.39
N ALA A 16 42.38 -58.97 2.59
CA ALA A 16 42.09 -57.60 3.04
C ALA A 16 40.99 -56.92 2.21
N PHE A 17 40.07 -57.69 1.69
CA PHE A 17 38.96 -57.13 0.91
C PHE A 17 37.62 -57.32 1.62
N LEU A 18 37.65 -57.25 2.94
CA LEU A 18 36.43 -57.38 3.73
C LEU A 18 36.46 -56.40 4.89
N MET A 19 36.50 -55.12 4.63
CA MET A 19 36.11 -54.06 5.60
C MET A 19 36.28 -52.70 4.93
N CYS A 20 35.37 -52.32 4.04
CA CYS A 20 35.10 -50.94 3.73
C CYS A 20 33.74 -50.80 2.98
N ALA A 21 32.73 -51.50 3.50
CA ALA A 21 31.34 -51.15 3.25
C ALA A 21 30.95 -50.17 4.33
N SER A 22 31.61 -49.00 4.39
CA SER A 22 31.11 -47.85 5.14
C SER A 22 29.90 -47.32 4.36
N GLU A 23 28.77 -47.62 4.93
CA GLU A 23 27.46 -47.18 4.50
C GLU A 23 27.42 -45.67 4.42
N LEU A 24 27.38 -45.16 3.22
CA LEU A 24 26.96 -43.79 2.94
C LEU A 24 25.46 -43.69 3.27
N PHE A 25 25.14 -43.53 4.53
CA PHE A 25 23.84 -43.06 4.92
C PHE A 25 23.73 -41.59 4.46
N ALA A 26 23.27 -41.39 3.24
CA ALA A 26 22.82 -40.11 2.80
C ALA A 26 21.64 -39.74 3.72
N SER A 27 21.89 -38.86 4.69
CA SER A 27 20.83 -38.23 5.47
C SER A 27 20.00 -37.42 4.49
N ALA A 28 18.86 -37.95 4.10
CA ALA A 28 17.83 -37.20 3.40
C ALA A 28 17.39 -36.07 4.33
N GLN A 29 17.97 -34.88 4.18
CA GLN A 29 17.46 -33.68 4.83
C GLN A 29 16.08 -33.43 4.25
N ALA A 30 15.06 -33.66 5.07
CA ALA A 30 13.71 -33.25 4.72
C ALA A 30 13.73 -31.76 4.42
N ALA A 31 13.39 -31.39 3.21
CA ALA A 31 13.25 -29.98 2.84
C ALA A 31 12.26 -29.31 3.80
N PRO A 32 12.58 -28.12 4.31
CA PRO A 32 11.66 -27.42 5.21
C PRO A 32 10.34 -27.16 4.48
N ASN A 33 9.29 -27.74 5.00
CA ASN A 33 7.95 -27.56 4.44
C ASN A 33 7.38 -26.22 4.91
N VAL A 34 6.95 -25.41 3.95
CA VAL A 34 6.22 -24.17 4.24
C VAL A 34 4.73 -24.50 4.33
N ASN A 35 4.15 -24.27 5.49
CA ASN A 35 2.71 -24.44 5.70
C ASN A 35 2.02 -23.08 5.60
N PHE A 36 1.15 -22.93 4.63
CA PHE A 36 0.28 -21.77 4.50
C PHE A 36 -1.03 -22.04 5.25
N ARG A 37 -1.38 -21.13 6.16
CA ARG A 37 -2.66 -21.15 6.87
C ARG A 37 -3.30 -19.79 6.69
N GLY A 38 -4.57 -19.76 6.43
CA GLY A 38 -5.38 -18.55 6.28
C GLY A 38 -6.84 -18.87 6.49
N SER A 39 -7.62 -17.86 6.79
CA SER A 39 -9.07 -17.93 6.76
C SER A 39 -9.56 -17.11 5.58
N LEU A 40 -10.51 -17.65 4.84
CA LEU A 40 -11.24 -16.88 3.84
C LEU A 40 -12.37 -16.17 4.58
N VAL A 41 -12.37 -14.84 4.55
CA VAL A 41 -13.43 -14.02 5.13
C VAL A 41 -14.35 -13.51 4.03
N ALA A 42 -15.64 -13.43 4.30
CA ALA A 42 -16.59 -12.77 3.43
C ALA A 42 -16.52 -11.26 3.70
N GLU A 43 -16.43 -10.48 2.62
CA GLU A 43 -16.53 -9.03 2.73
C GLU A 43 -18.00 -8.62 2.82
N ALA A 44 -18.29 -7.62 3.67
CA ALA A 44 -19.66 -7.16 3.85
C ALA A 44 -20.21 -6.40 2.65
N CYS A 45 -19.34 -5.77 1.84
CA CYS A 45 -19.69 -5.04 0.61
C CYS A 45 -18.66 -5.31 -0.48
N THR A 46 -19.05 -5.07 -1.73
CA THR A 46 -18.14 -4.98 -2.88
C THR A 46 -17.97 -3.52 -3.29
N LEU A 47 -16.77 -3.14 -3.74
CA LEU A 47 -16.56 -1.84 -4.35
C LEU A 47 -17.25 -1.82 -5.71
N ARG A 48 -17.95 -0.71 -6.04
CA ARG A 48 -18.55 -0.57 -7.37
C ARG A 48 -17.48 -0.61 -8.46
N PRO A 49 -17.65 -1.39 -9.52
CA PRO A 49 -16.72 -1.42 -10.64
C PRO A 49 -16.47 -0.01 -11.21
N GLY A 50 -15.21 0.39 -11.29
CA GLY A 50 -14.77 1.73 -11.71
C GLY A 50 -14.38 2.66 -10.55
N ASP A 51 -14.75 2.37 -9.33
CA ASP A 51 -14.32 3.13 -8.15
C ASP A 51 -12.94 2.67 -7.62
N GLU A 52 -12.29 1.71 -8.30
CA GLU A 52 -10.90 1.33 -8.03
C GLU A 52 -9.91 2.45 -8.39
N ASP A 53 -10.30 3.32 -9.34
CA ASP A 53 -9.53 4.50 -9.76
C ASP A 53 -10.47 5.69 -9.90
N ILE A 54 -10.43 6.60 -8.94
CA ILE A 54 -11.29 7.80 -8.90
C ILE A 54 -10.47 9.03 -9.29
N PRO A 55 -10.51 9.47 -10.56
CA PRO A 55 -9.82 10.67 -10.99
C PRO A 55 -10.52 11.91 -10.45
N LEU A 56 -9.89 12.63 -9.51
CA LEU A 56 -10.41 13.85 -8.94
C LEU A 56 -9.63 15.08 -9.45
N GLN A 57 -10.35 16.02 -10.03
CA GLN A 57 -9.77 17.27 -10.48
C GLN A 57 -10.04 18.38 -9.45
N LEU A 58 -9.00 18.89 -8.83
CA LEU A 58 -9.04 20.03 -7.92
C LEU A 58 -8.92 21.33 -8.74
N VAL A 59 -10.04 21.78 -9.32
CA VAL A 59 -10.10 22.97 -10.18
C VAL A 59 -10.36 24.23 -9.37
N GLY A 60 -9.95 25.40 -9.90
CA GLY A 60 -10.23 26.70 -9.31
C GLY A 60 -9.33 27.08 -8.13
N THR A 61 -8.29 26.30 -7.82
CA THR A 61 -7.33 26.63 -6.76
C THR A 61 -6.42 27.78 -7.20
N SER A 62 -6.49 28.92 -6.53
CA SER A 62 -5.55 30.03 -6.73
C SER A 62 -4.59 30.17 -5.55
N THR A 63 -3.35 30.59 -5.82
CA THR A 63 -2.39 30.90 -4.76
C THR A 63 -2.89 32.03 -3.86
N GLN A 64 -3.66 32.98 -4.42
CA GLN A 64 -4.26 34.07 -3.64
C GLN A 64 -5.28 33.56 -2.61
N GLU A 65 -6.10 32.56 -2.98
CA GLU A 65 -7.04 31.93 -2.04
C GLU A 65 -6.30 31.26 -0.88
N LEU A 66 -5.19 30.58 -1.18
CA LEU A 66 -4.37 29.96 -0.14
C LEU A 66 -3.73 30.97 0.80
N TYR A 67 -3.30 32.13 0.32
CA TYR A 67 -2.78 33.20 1.17
C TYR A 67 -3.85 33.84 2.04
N LEU A 68 -5.10 33.91 1.56
CA LEU A 68 -6.22 34.49 2.33
C LEU A 68 -6.84 33.51 3.33
N ASN A 69 -7.02 32.26 2.89
CA ASN A 69 -7.81 31.26 3.64
C ASN A 69 -6.99 30.09 4.17
N THR A 70 -5.66 30.04 3.84
CA THR A 70 -4.73 28.93 4.12
C THR A 70 -5.08 27.62 3.45
N ARG A 71 -6.32 27.41 3.01
CA ARG A 71 -6.81 26.22 2.31
C ARG A 71 -7.94 26.56 1.36
N THR A 72 -8.19 25.67 0.41
CA THR A 72 -9.35 25.76 -0.47
C THR A 72 -10.61 25.15 0.16
N ILE A 73 -11.75 25.43 -0.46
CA ILE A 73 -12.98 24.67 -0.23
C ILE A 73 -12.76 23.23 -0.73
N GLY A 74 -13.26 22.26 0.00
CA GLY A 74 -13.13 20.85 -0.38
C GLY A 74 -13.95 20.51 -1.62
N THR A 75 -13.31 19.86 -2.59
CA THR A 75 -13.97 19.26 -3.78
C THR A 75 -14.55 17.91 -3.39
N PRO A 76 -15.87 17.69 -3.58
CA PRO A 76 -16.52 16.43 -3.20
C PRO A 76 -16.13 15.30 -4.14
N PHE A 77 -16.06 14.09 -3.57
CA PHE A 77 -15.97 12.82 -4.30
C PHE A 77 -16.64 11.71 -3.49
N GLU A 78 -16.94 10.61 -4.12
CA GLU A 78 -17.69 9.51 -3.55
C GLU A 78 -17.03 8.18 -3.84
N ILE A 79 -17.13 7.24 -2.90
CA ILE A 79 -16.77 5.83 -3.06
C ILE A 79 -18.08 5.05 -2.88
N HIS A 80 -18.45 4.25 -3.88
CA HIS A 80 -19.72 3.50 -3.87
C HIS A 80 -19.47 2.05 -3.49
N LEU A 81 -20.26 1.58 -2.54
CA LEU A 81 -20.26 0.21 -2.08
C LEU A 81 -21.57 -0.45 -2.52
N GLU A 82 -21.47 -1.67 -3.04
CA GLU A 82 -22.60 -2.44 -3.55
C GLU A 82 -22.72 -3.78 -2.86
N GLY A 83 -23.92 -4.36 -2.88
CA GLY A 83 -24.18 -5.67 -2.33
C GLY A 83 -23.92 -5.79 -0.83
N CYS A 84 -24.02 -4.69 -0.10
CA CYS A 84 -23.73 -4.70 1.32
C CYS A 84 -24.70 -5.57 2.12
N ASP A 85 -24.13 -6.43 2.97
CA ASP A 85 -24.85 -7.29 3.91
C ASP A 85 -24.49 -6.94 5.37
N PRO A 86 -25.34 -6.17 6.07
CA PRO A 86 -25.14 -5.82 7.48
C PRO A 86 -25.12 -7.04 8.43
N GLY A 87 -25.53 -8.22 7.95
CA GLY A 87 -25.41 -9.47 8.70
C GLY A 87 -23.98 -9.98 8.80
N ILE A 88 -23.10 -9.59 7.87
CA ILE A 88 -21.66 -9.89 7.90
C ILE A 88 -20.92 -8.84 8.72
N SER A 89 -21.08 -7.57 8.40
CA SER A 89 -20.65 -6.42 9.19
C SER A 89 -21.57 -5.23 8.92
N ASN A 90 -21.98 -4.56 9.98
CA ASN A 90 -22.86 -3.40 9.89
C ASN A 90 -22.12 -2.05 9.89
N ASN A 91 -20.79 -2.09 9.83
CA ASN A 91 -19.96 -0.90 9.81
C ASN A 91 -18.85 -1.02 8.78
N VAL A 92 -18.43 0.12 8.26
CA VAL A 92 -17.22 0.26 7.43
C VAL A 92 -16.36 1.39 7.98
N THR A 93 -15.04 1.21 7.89
CA THR A 93 -14.05 2.26 8.13
C THR A 93 -13.16 2.39 6.90
N ILE A 94 -12.64 3.59 6.67
CA ILE A 94 -11.72 3.86 5.57
C ILE A 94 -10.40 4.40 6.09
N THR A 95 -9.32 3.94 5.49
CA THR A 95 -7.96 4.43 5.76
C THR A 95 -7.33 4.88 4.45
N PHE A 96 -6.89 6.12 4.38
CA PHE A 96 -6.14 6.65 3.24
C PHE A 96 -4.65 6.51 3.46
N GLY A 97 -3.92 6.08 2.42
CA GLY A 97 -2.46 5.98 2.40
C GLY A 97 -1.86 6.74 1.22
N GLY A 98 -0.59 7.12 1.34
CA GLY A 98 0.14 7.83 0.30
C GLY A 98 1.38 8.52 0.85
N ASN A 99 2.05 9.31 -0.01
CA ASN A 99 3.21 10.09 0.40
C ASN A 99 2.76 11.23 1.32
N THR A 100 3.25 11.25 2.56
CA THR A 100 2.88 12.27 3.55
C THR A 100 3.72 13.53 3.38
N SER A 101 3.08 14.72 3.44
CA SER A 101 3.80 15.99 3.49
C SER A 101 4.62 16.11 4.78
N ALA A 102 5.87 16.54 4.65
CA ALA A 102 6.75 16.78 5.79
C ALA A 102 6.31 18.00 6.62
N GLU A 103 5.78 19.03 5.95
CA GLU A 103 5.35 20.30 6.59
C GLU A 103 3.92 20.20 7.16
N LEU A 104 3.11 19.28 6.62
CA LEU A 104 1.72 19.07 7.03
C LEU A 104 1.47 17.57 7.28
N PRO A 105 1.94 17.01 8.41
CA PRO A 105 1.74 15.61 8.74
C PRO A 105 0.26 15.22 8.68
N GLY A 106 -0.01 14.06 8.07
CA GLY A 106 -1.37 13.58 7.84
C GLY A 106 -2.03 14.06 6.54
N LEU A 107 -1.38 14.93 5.76
CA LEU A 107 -1.80 15.32 4.42
C LEU A 107 -0.87 14.71 3.36
N LEU A 108 -1.37 14.57 2.14
CA LEU A 108 -0.62 14.05 0.98
C LEU A 108 0.36 15.10 0.47
N ALA A 109 1.60 14.70 0.27
CA ALA A 109 2.57 15.47 -0.49
C ALA A 109 2.26 15.40 -1.99
N LEU A 110 2.65 16.42 -2.74
CA LEU A 110 2.60 16.39 -4.19
C LEU A 110 3.59 15.36 -4.75
N ASP A 111 3.23 14.72 -5.87
CA ASP A 111 4.13 13.82 -6.57
C ASP A 111 5.33 14.58 -7.16
N GLY A 112 6.48 13.90 -7.28
CA GLY A 112 7.75 14.53 -7.67
C GLY A 112 7.80 15.17 -9.05
N GLY A 113 6.79 14.95 -9.92
CA GLY A 113 6.63 15.59 -11.23
C GLY A 113 5.81 16.88 -11.21
N SER A 114 5.32 17.32 -10.04
CA SER A 114 4.48 18.50 -9.91
C SER A 114 5.26 19.80 -10.13
N ALA A 115 4.69 20.73 -10.92
CA ALA A 115 5.23 22.08 -11.08
C ALA A 115 4.85 22.99 -9.91
N ALA A 116 3.69 22.78 -9.28
CA ALA A 116 3.29 23.44 -8.05
C ALA A 116 4.16 23.04 -6.88
N ALA A 117 4.27 23.91 -5.86
CA ALA A 117 4.99 23.61 -4.62
C ALA A 117 4.47 24.48 -3.46
N GLY A 118 4.77 24.06 -2.23
CA GLY A 118 4.36 24.75 -1.02
C GLY A 118 2.91 24.48 -0.61
N VAL A 119 2.37 23.33 -1.04
CA VAL A 119 1.01 22.91 -0.74
C VAL A 119 0.94 21.40 -0.51
N ALA A 120 -0.07 20.93 0.21
CA ALA A 120 -0.40 19.54 0.43
C ALA A 120 -1.90 19.32 0.25
N ILE A 121 -2.31 18.08 0.03
CA ILE A 121 -3.71 17.70 -0.19
C ILE A 121 -4.24 16.99 1.05
N GLY A 122 -5.36 17.49 1.57
CA GLY A 122 -6.09 16.86 2.67
C GLY A 122 -7.37 16.19 2.20
N ILE A 123 -7.78 15.17 2.91
CA ILE A 123 -9.06 14.48 2.73
C ILE A 123 -9.88 14.69 4.00
N GLU A 124 -11.17 14.98 3.83
CA GLU A 124 -12.08 15.25 4.94
C GLU A 124 -13.47 14.66 4.68
N THR A 125 -14.23 14.49 5.74
CA THR A 125 -15.65 14.15 5.67
C THR A 125 -16.47 15.34 5.11
N PRO A 126 -17.72 15.12 4.68
CA PRO A 126 -18.62 16.22 4.29
C PRO A 126 -18.79 17.28 5.38
N ALA A 127 -18.68 16.89 6.66
CA ALA A 127 -18.76 17.78 7.81
C ALA A 127 -17.46 18.59 8.06
N GLY A 128 -16.39 18.37 7.28
CA GLY A 128 -15.11 19.06 7.43
C GLY A 128 -14.17 18.45 8.46
N VAL A 129 -14.42 17.21 8.88
CA VAL A 129 -13.51 16.48 9.78
C VAL A 129 -12.38 15.88 8.96
N LEU A 130 -11.14 16.27 9.28
CA LEU A 130 -9.94 15.75 8.60
C LEU A 130 -9.84 14.23 8.79
N LEU A 131 -9.50 13.53 7.72
CA LEU A 131 -9.11 12.13 7.70
C LEU A 131 -7.61 12.03 7.46
N PRO A 132 -6.79 11.99 8.53
CA PRO A 132 -5.35 11.97 8.37
C PRO A 132 -4.88 10.68 7.70
N LEU A 133 -3.83 10.78 6.89
CA LEU A 133 -3.22 9.60 6.24
C LEU A 133 -2.78 8.56 7.27
N ASN A 134 -2.93 7.31 6.89
CA ASN A 134 -2.58 6.13 7.70
C ASN A 134 -3.34 6.04 9.04
N MET A 135 -4.40 6.79 9.20
CA MET A 135 -5.33 6.70 10.33
C MET A 135 -6.69 6.21 9.84
N THR A 136 -7.28 5.30 10.61
CA THR A 136 -8.61 4.77 10.32
C THR A 136 -9.67 5.81 10.67
N SER A 137 -10.65 5.99 9.78
CA SER A 137 -11.79 6.88 10.01
C SER A 137 -12.71 6.38 11.13
N ASP A 138 -13.62 7.22 11.56
CA ASP A 138 -14.77 6.78 12.34
C ASP A 138 -15.61 5.76 11.56
N ARG A 139 -16.34 4.93 12.30
CA ARG A 139 -17.22 3.92 11.73
C ARG A 139 -18.41 4.56 11.05
N GLN A 140 -18.69 4.13 9.83
CA GLN A 140 -19.92 4.45 9.12
C GLN A 140 -20.84 3.24 9.11
N VAL A 141 -22.10 3.45 9.44
CA VAL A 141 -23.10 2.39 9.49
C VAL A 141 -23.52 2.02 8.07
N LEU A 142 -23.50 0.73 7.77
CA LEU A 142 -23.94 0.16 6.50
C LEU A 142 -25.42 -0.19 6.53
N THR A 143 -26.06 0.03 5.39
CA THR A 143 -27.42 -0.45 5.10
C THR A 143 -27.35 -1.57 4.07
N SER A 144 -28.37 -2.43 4.01
CA SER A 144 -28.44 -3.48 3.01
C SER A 144 -28.47 -2.89 1.58
N GLY A 145 -27.68 -3.45 0.67
CA GLY A 145 -27.61 -3.04 -0.73
C GLY A 145 -26.53 -1.99 -1.00
N ALA A 146 -26.89 -0.86 -1.59
CA ALA A 146 -25.94 0.19 -1.97
C ALA A 146 -25.70 1.18 -0.83
N ASN A 147 -24.42 1.55 -0.64
CA ASN A 147 -23.97 2.59 0.29
C ASN A 147 -22.99 3.53 -0.41
N VAL A 148 -22.90 4.77 0.07
CA VAL A 148 -21.98 5.78 -0.48
C VAL A 148 -21.17 6.40 0.65
N LEU A 149 -19.85 6.39 0.48
CA LEU A 149 -18.92 7.10 1.34
C LEU A 149 -18.63 8.45 0.68
N ALA A 150 -19.32 9.49 1.13
CA ALA A 150 -19.11 10.85 0.64
C ALA A 150 -17.91 11.49 1.35
N LEU A 151 -17.04 12.13 0.59
CA LEU A 151 -15.77 12.69 1.04
C LEU A 151 -15.48 14.00 0.31
N LYS A 152 -14.47 14.75 0.77
CA LYS A 152 -13.96 15.93 0.11
C LYS A 152 -12.44 15.92 0.13
N ALA A 153 -11.82 16.42 -0.94
CA ALA A 153 -10.39 16.69 -0.98
C ALA A 153 -10.14 18.20 -1.12
N PHE A 154 -9.16 18.73 -0.43
CA PHE A 154 -8.82 20.14 -0.44
C PHE A 154 -7.32 20.35 -0.55
N VAL A 155 -6.92 21.52 -1.04
CA VAL A 155 -5.54 21.98 -1.07
C VAL A 155 -5.27 22.85 0.17
N LYS A 156 -4.15 22.64 0.85
CA LYS A 156 -3.70 23.44 1.98
C LYS A 156 -2.29 23.95 1.76
N GLY A 157 -2.07 25.24 2.00
CA GLY A 157 -0.75 25.84 1.96
C GLY A 157 0.13 25.34 3.11
N GLU A 158 1.37 25.04 2.82
CA GLU A 158 2.37 24.70 3.82
C GLU A 158 2.70 25.94 4.67
N PRO A 159 2.87 25.81 5.99
CA PRO A 159 3.05 26.96 6.87
C PRO A 159 4.22 27.86 6.48
N GLN A 160 5.37 27.27 6.12
CA GLN A 160 6.55 28.01 5.69
C GLN A 160 6.32 28.72 4.35
N ALA A 161 5.65 28.05 3.41
CA ALA A 161 5.35 28.60 2.11
C ALA A 161 4.34 29.77 2.20
N LEU A 162 3.36 29.67 3.09
CA LEU A 162 2.43 30.78 3.39
C LEU A 162 3.15 31.96 4.02
N ALA A 163 4.00 31.72 5.05
CA ALA A 163 4.72 32.80 5.76
C ALA A 163 5.70 33.55 4.86
N ASN A 164 6.37 32.85 3.94
CA ASN A 164 7.37 33.41 3.04
C ASN A 164 6.80 33.85 1.68
N ALA A 165 5.48 33.76 1.49
CA ALA A 165 4.80 34.02 0.21
C ALA A 165 5.47 33.27 -0.96
N SER A 166 5.87 32.02 -0.73
CA SER A 166 6.66 31.21 -1.66
C SER A 166 5.89 30.03 -2.27
N ILE A 167 4.54 30.02 -2.16
CA ILE A 167 3.71 29.04 -2.87
C ILE A 167 3.89 29.24 -4.37
N ARG A 168 4.27 28.16 -5.04
CA ARG A 168 4.44 28.17 -6.49
C ARG A 168 3.21 27.53 -7.16
N GLY A 169 2.55 28.28 -8.03
CA GLY A 169 1.47 27.79 -8.87
C GLY A 169 1.98 26.87 -9.98
N GLY A 170 1.16 25.96 -10.42
CA GLY A 170 1.47 25.06 -11.52
C GLY A 170 0.58 23.82 -11.51
N VAL A 171 0.77 22.96 -12.49
CA VAL A 171 0.12 21.66 -12.55
C VAL A 171 0.71 20.76 -11.45
N PHE A 172 -0.13 19.99 -10.80
CA PHE A 172 0.30 19.01 -9.82
C PHE A 172 -0.48 17.71 -9.97
N SER A 173 0.11 16.65 -9.46
CA SER A 173 -0.52 15.34 -9.28
C SER A 173 -0.26 14.84 -7.86
N VAL A 174 -1.19 14.03 -7.37
CA VAL A 174 -1.12 13.36 -6.07
C VAL A 174 -1.84 12.04 -6.18
N THR A 175 -1.20 10.99 -5.71
CA THR A 175 -1.81 9.66 -5.67
C THR A 175 -2.04 9.24 -4.22
N SER A 176 -3.26 8.81 -3.92
CA SER A 176 -3.64 8.21 -2.66
C SER A 176 -4.24 6.84 -2.90
N MET A 177 -3.95 5.91 -2.02
CA MET A 177 -4.65 4.63 -1.95
C MET A 177 -5.63 4.66 -0.79
N PHE A 178 -6.72 3.93 -0.89
CA PHE A 178 -7.63 3.73 0.24
C PHE A 178 -7.80 2.24 0.54
N ARG A 179 -8.09 1.96 1.80
CA ARG A 179 -8.44 0.63 2.29
C ARG A 179 -9.75 0.72 3.05
N LEU A 180 -10.65 -0.21 2.78
CA LEU A 180 -11.89 -0.39 3.50
C LEU A 180 -11.74 -1.57 4.45
N ASP A 181 -12.15 -1.38 5.70
CA ASP A 181 -12.17 -2.43 6.71
C ASP A 181 -13.59 -2.54 7.26
N TYR A 182 -14.06 -3.76 7.47
CA TYR A 182 -15.39 -4.10 7.97
C TYR A 182 -15.28 -4.72 9.37
N PRO A 183 -15.16 -3.87 10.43
CA PRO A 183 -14.93 -4.35 11.80
C PRO A 183 -16.18 -4.98 12.44
#